data_c5ced9013bc9c2c52270363807d867dc
#
_entry.id   c5ced9013bc9c2c52270363807d867dc
#
_cell.length_a   1.000
_cell.length_b   1.000
_cell.length_c   1.000
_cell.angle_alpha   90.00
_cell.angle_beta   90.00
_cell.angle_gamma   90.00
#
_symmetry.space_group_name_H-M   'P 1'
#
loop_
_entity.id
_entity.type
_entity.pdbx_description
1 polymer ?
#
loop_
_entity_poly.entity_id
_entity_poly.type
_entity_poly.pdbx_seq_one_letter_code
_entity_poly.pdbx_strand_id
1 'polypeptide(L)'
;PKEWTEKNISIMKSQLKQLGLSIDWDKEISTCSPDYYKHQQIFFLELYDKGLVYRKENYVNWDPVDQTVLANEQVIDGKGWRSGAIVERKKLNQWFFNISKFSEDLLAGLEKLNEWPNKVKIMQKNWIGKSFGCEIDFKVEGSLPIKEIKCFTTRPDTLFGLSFLALSVDHPLSKYYEDNKNFLEFKKKCS
;
A
#
# COMPACT_ATOMS: atom_id res chain seq x y z
N PRO A 1 -16.77 -22.28 2.54
CA PRO A 1 -16.18 -21.44 3.61
C PRO A 1 -17.21 -21.03 4.64
N LYS A 2 -18.43 -20.57 4.25
CA LYS A 2 -19.44 -20.05 5.17
C LYS A 2 -19.81 -21.05 6.27
N GLU A 3 -20.30 -22.23 5.90
CA GLU A 3 -20.73 -23.28 6.84
C GLU A 3 -19.61 -23.71 7.79
N TRP A 4 -18.38 -23.81 7.25
CA TRP A 4 -17.20 -24.14 8.06
C TRP A 4 -16.90 -23.05 9.10
N THR A 5 -16.98 -21.80 8.71
CA THR A 5 -16.76 -20.65 9.61
C THR A 5 -17.84 -20.61 10.70
N GLU A 6 -19.11 -20.74 10.34
CA GLU A 6 -20.24 -20.74 11.29
C GLU A 6 -20.14 -21.88 12.30
N LYS A 7 -19.75 -23.08 11.82
CA LYS A 7 -19.51 -24.23 12.71
C LYS A 7 -18.39 -23.97 13.70
N ASN A 8 -17.26 -23.40 13.23
CA ASN A 8 -16.14 -23.09 14.11
C ASN A 8 -16.49 -22.01 15.15
N ILE A 9 -17.23 -20.97 14.76
CA ILE A 9 -17.73 -19.94 15.68
C ILE A 9 -18.57 -20.59 16.79
N SER A 10 -19.49 -21.49 16.44
CA SER A 10 -20.33 -22.19 17.40
C SER A 10 -19.52 -23.06 18.37
N ILE A 11 -18.52 -23.79 17.86
CA ILE A 11 -17.64 -24.63 18.69
C ILE A 11 -16.82 -23.75 19.64
N MET A 12 -16.18 -22.71 19.15
CA MET A 12 -15.38 -21.80 19.96
C MET A 12 -16.22 -21.10 21.03
N LYS A 13 -17.43 -20.65 20.69
CA LYS A 13 -18.37 -20.06 21.65
C LYS A 13 -18.71 -21.03 22.77
N SER A 14 -18.98 -22.30 22.45
CA SER A 14 -19.25 -23.34 23.45
C SER A 14 -18.04 -23.54 24.38
N GLN A 15 -16.83 -23.60 23.83
CA GLN A 15 -15.59 -23.75 24.60
C GLN A 15 -15.35 -22.55 25.53
N LEU A 16 -15.54 -21.32 25.02
CA LEU A 16 -15.36 -20.10 25.81
C LEU A 16 -16.38 -20.00 26.96
N LYS A 17 -17.62 -20.48 26.73
CA LYS A 17 -18.64 -20.55 27.81
C LYS A 17 -18.23 -21.53 28.92
N GLN A 18 -17.60 -22.66 28.58
CA GLN A 18 -17.10 -23.63 29.55
C GLN A 18 -15.96 -23.08 30.42
N LEU A 19 -15.18 -22.11 29.89
CA LEU A 19 -14.15 -21.42 30.65
C LEU A 19 -14.70 -20.43 31.69
N GLY A 20 -16.02 -20.20 31.71
CA GLY A 20 -16.66 -19.29 32.68
C GLY A 20 -16.34 -17.82 32.45
N LEU A 21 -16.00 -17.42 31.22
CA LEU A 21 -15.70 -16.02 30.88
C LEU A 21 -16.97 -15.17 30.98
N SER A 22 -16.81 -13.98 31.59
CA SER A 22 -17.88 -12.99 31.79
C SER A 22 -18.09 -12.14 30.51
N ILE A 23 -18.53 -12.81 29.44
CA ILE A 23 -18.79 -12.19 28.12
C ILE A 23 -20.31 -12.04 27.97
N ASP A 24 -20.75 -10.86 27.50
CA ASP A 24 -22.15 -10.63 27.11
C ASP A 24 -22.39 -11.24 25.72
N TRP A 25 -22.86 -12.50 25.70
CA TRP A 25 -23.09 -13.28 24.48
C TRP A 25 -24.23 -12.73 23.61
N ASP A 26 -25.11 -11.88 24.16
CA ASP A 26 -26.17 -11.23 23.40
C ASP A 26 -25.67 -10.07 22.55
N LYS A 27 -24.43 -9.61 22.80
CA LYS A 27 -23.73 -8.60 22.02
C LYS A 27 -22.79 -9.17 20.96
N GLU A 28 -22.92 -10.47 20.66
CA GLU A 28 -22.14 -11.11 19.59
C GLU A 28 -22.48 -10.49 18.24
N ILE A 29 -21.44 -10.12 17.50
CA ILE A 29 -21.54 -9.58 16.15
C ILE A 29 -20.66 -10.40 15.20
N SER A 30 -21.04 -10.45 13.94
CA SER A 30 -20.23 -11.04 12.87
C SER A 30 -19.94 -10.00 11.80
N THR A 31 -18.67 -9.66 11.62
CA THR A 31 -18.25 -8.62 10.66
C THR A 31 -18.48 -9.04 9.20
N CYS A 32 -18.66 -10.33 8.92
CA CYS A 32 -18.99 -10.85 7.60
C CYS A 32 -20.50 -10.91 7.32
N SER A 33 -21.35 -10.54 8.29
CA SER A 33 -22.80 -10.53 8.08
C SER A 33 -23.25 -9.27 7.31
N PRO A 34 -24.28 -9.38 6.45
CA PRO A 34 -24.86 -8.23 5.74
C PRO A 34 -25.29 -7.11 6.68
N ASP A 35 -25.83 -7.44 7.84
CA ASP A 35 -26.27 -6.46 8.85
C ASP A 35 -25.11 -5.62 9.40
N TYR A 36 -23.90 -6.18 9.44
CA TYR A 36 -22.72 -5.47 9.86
C TYR A 36 -22.10 -4.67 8.71
N TYR A 37 -21.75 -5.34 7.60
CA TYR A 37 -20.97 -4.69 6.54
C TYR A 37 -21.77 -3.67 5.72
N LYS A 38 -23.12 -3.68 5.76
CA LYS A 38 -23.92 -2.62 5.14
C LYS A 38 -23.53 -1.22 5.66
N HIS A 39 -23.22 -1.10 6.95
CA HIS A 39 -22.78 0.16 7.54
C HIS A 39 -21.40 0.58 7.03
N GLN A 40 -20.49 -0.37 6.85
CA GLN A 40 -19.19 -0.11 6.22
C GLN A 40 -19.34 0.34 4.77
N GLN A 41 -20.26 -0.26 4.02
CA GLN A 41 -20.54 0.15 2.64
C GLN A 41 -21.13 1.55 2.55
N ILE A 42 -22.04 1.90 3.45
CA ILE A 42 -22.61 3.27 3.54
C ILE A 42 -21.48 4.26 3.85
N PHE A 43 -20.64 3.98 4.84
CA PHE A 43 -19.51 4.82 5.19
C PHE A 43 -18.50 4.98 4.03
N PHE A 44 -18.24 3.89 3.29
CA PHE A 44 -17.41 3.94 2.08
C PHE A 44 -18.00 4.90 1.03
N LEU A 45 -19.31 4.85 0.79
CA LEU A 45 -19.99 5.76 -0.15
C LEU A 45 -19.90 7.23 0.30
N GLU A 46 -20.06 7.50 1.60
CA GLU A 46 -19.89 8.85 2.13
C GLU A 46 -18.45 9.37 1.93
N LEU A 47 -17.44 8.52 2.07
CA LEU A 47 -16.05 8.89 1.80
C LEU A 47 -15.81 9.12 0.30
N TYR A 48 -16.46 8.32 -0.55
CA TYR A 48 -16.38 8.47 -1.99
C TYR A 48 -17.01 9.81 -2.44
N ASP A 49 -18.19 10.15 -1.94
CA ASP A 49 -18.88 11.40 -2.25
C ASP A 49 -18.08 12.64 -1.80
N LYS A 50 -17.28 12.49 -0.73
CA LYS A 50 -16.35 13.52 -0.25
C LYS A 50 -15.02 13.57 -1.02
N GLY A 51 -14.83 12.74 -2.05
CA GLY A 51 -13.58 12.65 -2.82
C GLY A 51 -12.39 12.13 -2.02
N LEU A 52 -12.64 11.37 -0.96
CA LEU A 52 -11.61 10.74 -0.13
C LEU A 52 -11.27 9.32 -0.57
N VAL A 53 -12.01 8.79 -1.54
CA VAL A 53 -11.78 7.48 -2.15
C VAL A 53 -11.76 7.63 -3.66
N TYR A 54 -10.82 6.98 -4.32
CA TYR A 54 -10.67 7.01 -5.78
C TYR A 54 -10.21 5.66 -6.32
N ARG A 55 -10.40 5.43 -7.62
CA ARG A 55 -9.88 4.24 -8.31
C ARG A 55 -8.65 4.59 -9.12
N LYS A 56 -7.66 3.71 -9.05
CA LYS A 56 -6.43 3.82 -9.82
C LYS A 56 -5.89 2.44 -10.15
N GLU A 57 -5.31 2.30 -11.35
CA GLU A 57 -4.49 1.14 -11.66
C GLU A 57 -3.16 1.20 -10.90
N ASN A 58 -2.84 0.10 -10.23
CA ASN A 58 -1.55 -0.05 -9.56
C ASN A 58 -1.06 -1.50 -9.64
N TYR A 59 0.23 -1.68 -9.48
CA TYR A 59 0.80 -3.02 -9.35
C TYR A 59 0.50 -3.57 -7.96
N VAL A 60 0.07 -4.82 -7.94
CA VAL A 60 -0.21 -5.58 -6.72
C VAL A 60 0.57 -6.90 -6.76
N ASN A 61 0.83 -7.44 -5.59
CA ASN A 61 1.37 -8.79 -5.46
C ASN A 61 0.21 -9.78 -5.65
N TRP A 62 0.27 -10.55 -6.71
CA TRP A 62 -0.76 -11.52 -7.07
C TRP A 62 -0.30 -12.95 -6.79
N ASP A 63 -1.07 -13.68 -6.03
CA ASP A 63 -0.88 -15.11 -5.84
C ASP A 63 -1.70 -15.88 -6.88
N PRO A 64 -1.05 -16.58 -7.84
CA PRO A 64 -1.77 -17.28 -8.91
C PRO A 64 -2.49 -18.55 -8.44
N VAL A 65 -2.08 -19.13 -7.30
CA VAL A 65 -2.69 -20.34 -6.73
C VAL A 65 -3.91 -19.98 -5.91
N ASP A 66 -3.76 -19.04 -4.96
CA ASP A 66 -4.86 -18.55 -4.13
C ASP A 66 -5.78 -17.56 -4.86
N GLN A 67 -5.39 -17.12 -6.06
CA GLN A 67 -6.10 -16.13 -6.89
C GLN A 67 -6.51 -14.88 -6.10
N THR A 68 -5.55 -14.34 -5.34
CA THR A 68 -5.78 -13.19 -4.46
C THR A 68 -4.62 -12.21 -4.49
N VAL A 69 -4.91 -10.98 -4.07
CA VAL A 69 -3.89 -9.94 -3.84
C VAL A 69 -3.29 -10.13 -2.46
N LEU A 70 -1.96 -10.07 -2.37
CA LEU A 70 -1.21 -10.17 -1.12
C LEU A 70 -0.66 -8.81 -0.71
N ALA A 71 -0.74 -8.50 0.59
CA ALA A 71 0.01 -7.41 1.19
C ALA A 71 1.52 -7.71 1.17
N ASN A 72 2.37 -6.67 1.30
CA ASN A 72 3.82 -6.88 1.28
C ASN A 72 4.29 -7.84 2.38
N GLU A 73 3.67 -7.80 3.55
CA GLU A 73 3.97 -8.66 4.70
C GLU A 73 3.60 -10.14 4.47
N GLN A 74 2.76 -10.39 3.47
CA GLN A 74 2.33 -11.74 3.09
C GLN A 74 3.20 -12.35 1.99
N VAL A 75 4.23 -11.63 1.55
CA VAL A 75 5.21 -12.11 0.57
C VAL A 75 6.52 -12.37 1.29
N ILE A 76 6.94 -13.64 1.34
CA ILE A 76 8.16 -14.10 2.00
C ILE A 76 9.06 -14.72 0.94
N ASP A 77 10.25 -14.17 0.74
CA ASP A 77 11.22 -14.61 -0.28
C ASP A 77 10.61 -14.73 -1.69
N GLY A 78 9.75 -13.76 -2.06
CA GLY A 78 9.07 -13.73 -3.36
C GLY A 78 7.93 -14.74 -3.51
N LYS A 79 7.50 -15.38 -2.42
CA LYS A 79 6.43 -16.38 -2.42
C LYS A 79 5.28 -15.96 -1.51
N GLY A 80 4.07 -16.39 -1.87
CA GLY A 80 2.90 -16.23 -1.02
C GLY A 80 3.05 -17.03 0.28
N TRP A 81 2.81 -16.38 1.41
CA TRP A 81 2.99 -16.94 2.76
C TRP A 81 2.19 -18.21 3.04
N ARG A 82 1.06 -18.38 2.35
CA ARG A 82 0.15 -19.52 2.51
C ARG A 82 0.30 -20.57 1.42
N SER A 83 0.30 -20.13 0.15
CA SER A 83 0.35 -21.04 -1.00
C SER A 83 1.75 -21.55 -1.30
N GLY A 84 2.80 -20.78 -0.93
CA GLY A 84 4.19 -21.03 -1.36
C GLY A 84 4.44 -20.77 -2.86
N ALA A 85 3.44 -20.29 -3.60
CA ALA A 85 3.58 -19.94 -5.02
C ALA A 85 4.42 -18.69 -5.21
N ILE A 86 5.15 -18.63 -6.32
CA ILE A 86 5.87 -17.41 -6.72
C ILE A 86 4.84 -16.32 -6.99
N VAL A 87 5.05 -15.17 -6.35
CA VAL A 87 4.15 -14.02 -6.46
C VAL A 87 4.42 -13.29 -7.79
N GLU A 88 3.34 -12.97 -8.49
CA GLU A 88 3.37 -12.22 -9.74
C GLU A 88 3.05 -10.74 -9.48
N ARG A 89 3.73 -9.83 -10.18
CA ARG A 89 3.32 -8.41 -10.22
C ARG A 89 2.24 -8.22 -11.27
N LYS A 90 1.01 -7.97 -10.81
CA LYS A 90 -0.15 -7.79 -11.68
C LYS A 90 -0.71 -6.37 -11.55
N LYS A 91 -1.03 -5.77 -12.69
CA LYS A 91 -1.64 -4.44 -12.72
C LYS A 91 -3.15 -4.58 -12.61
N LEU A 92 -3.72 -4.08 -11.52
CA LEU A 92 -5.16 -4.12 -11.25
C LEU A 92 -5.70 -2.73 -10.92
N ASN A 93 -6.97 -2.52 -11.29
CA ASN A 93 -7.70 -1.32 -10.92
C ASN A 93 -8.24 -1.48 -9.49
N GLN A 94 -7.69 -0.73 -8.55
CA GLN A 94 -7.95 -0.84 -7.12
C GLN A 94 -8.55 0.46 -6.56
N TRP A 95 -9.22 0.34 -5.42
CA TRP A 95 -9.69 1.47 -4.62
C TRP A 95 -8.59 1.95 -3.69
N PHE A 96 -8.43 3.27 -3.61
CA PHE A 96 -7.45 3.92 -2.74
C PHE A 96 -8.14 4.97 -1.89
N PHE A 97 -7.76 5.02 -0.60
CA PHE A 97 -8.10 6.15 0.26
C PHE A 97 -7.05 7.26 0.09
N ASN A 98 -7.48 8.50 -0.04
CA ASN A 98 -6.59 9.66 -0.15
C ASN A 98 -6.05 10.07 1.22
N ILE A 99 -5.31 9.18 1.87
CA ILE A 99 -4.80 9.35 3.23
C ILE A 99 -3.79 10.50 3.30
N SER A 100 -2.96 10.67 2.27
CA SER A 100 -1.93 11.70 2.21
C SER A 100 -2.47 13.12 2.30
N LYS A 101 -3.74 13.34 1.97
CA LYS A 101 -4.42 14.62 2.14
C LYS A 101 -4.44 15.11 3.60
N PHE A 102 -4.38 14.19 4.55
CA PHE A 102 -4.44 14.47 5.99
C PHE A 102 -3.08 14.46 6.68
N SER A 103 -1.99 14.28 5.96
CA SER A 103 -0.66 14.09 6.56
C SER A 103 -0.23 15.27 7.44
N GLU A 104 -0.48 16.51 6.99
CA GLU A 104 -0.15 17.71 7.76
C GLU A 104 -1.02 17.84 9.02
N ASP A 105 -2.31 17.59 8.91
CA ASP A 105 -3.25 17.65 10.03
C ASP A 105 -2.93 16.58 11.06
N LEU A 106 -2.57 15.38 10.62
CA LEU A 106 -2.14 14.30 11.51
C LEU A 106 -0.86 14.66 12.26
N LEU A 107 0.13 15.22 11.55
CA LEU A 107 1.39 15.66 12.17
C LEU A 107 1.16 16.76 13.20
N ALA A 108 0.36 17.79 12.87
CA ALA A 108 -0.01 18.85 13.79
C ALA A 108 -0.86 18.33 14.97
N GLY A 109 -1.69 17.34 14.73
CA GLY A 109 -2.52 16.70 15.76
C GLY A 109 -1.72 16.00 16.83
N LEU A 110 -0.53 15.48 16.54
CA LEU A 110 0.34 14.82 17.52
C LEU A 110 0.75 15.76 18.66
N GLU A 111 0.89 17.06 18.38
CA GLU A 111 1.24 18.06 19.40
C GLU A 111 0.12 18.28 20.43
N LYS A 112 -1.12 17.95 20.08
CA LYS A 112 -2.30 18.09 20.96
C LYS A 112 -2.54 16.86 21.85
N LEU A 113 -1.83 15.77 21.62
CA LEU A 113 -1.99 14.50 22.34
C LEU A 113 -1.11 14.49 23.60
N ASN A 114 -1.44 15.32 24.60
CA ASN A 114 -0.61 15.53 25.80
C ASN A 114 -0.46 14.26 26.65
N GLU A 115 -1.50 13.42 26.71
CA GLU A 115 -1.52 12.18 27.50
C GLU A 115 -0.84 10.98 26.79
N TRP A 116 -0.39 11.17 25.54
CA TRP A 116 0.29 10.10 24.83
C TRP A 116 1.76 9.99 25.23
N PRO A 117 2.32 8.76 25.37
CA PRO A 117 3.75 8.57 25.62
C PRO A 117 4.59 9.17 24.50
N ASN A 118 5.66 9.89 24.86
CA ASN A 118 6.56 10.52 23.88
C ASN A 118 7.11 9.54 22.83
N LYS A 119 7.42 8.30 23.25
CA LYS A 119 7.89 7.25 22.34
C LYS A 119 6.88 6.99 21.21
N VAL A 120 5.60 6.95 21.53
CA VAL A 120 4.53 6.71 20.55
C VAL A 120 4.41 7.90 19.59
N LYS A 121 4.45 9.14 20.11
CA LYS A 121 4.44 10.36 19.27
C LYS A 121 5.62 10.39 18.28
N ILE A 122 6.82 10.05 18.75
CA ILE A 122 8.01 9.98 17.89
C ILE A 122 7.85 8.91 16.80
N MET A 123 7.32 7.73 17.15
CA MET A 123 7.05 6.67 16.16
C MET A 123 6.06 7.14 15.09
N GLN A 124 4.97 7.80 15.48
CA GLN A 124 3.98 8.33 14.55
C GLN A 124 4.57 9.44 13.65
N LYS A 125 5.34 10.36 14.22
CA LYS A 125 6.03 11.41 13.47
C LYS A 125 6.99 10.84 12.43
N ASN A 126 7.79 9.84 12.81
CA ASN A 126 8.72 9.17 11.92
C ASN A 126 7.99 8.38 10.81
N TRP A 127 6.83 7.79 11.14
CA TRP A 127 6.00 7.08 10.16
C TRP A 127 5.40 8.03 9.11
N ILE A 128 4.89 9.20 9.54
CA ILE A 128 4.40 10.23 8.62
C ILE A 128 5.54 10.75 7.73
N GLY A 129 6.74 10.89 8.29
CA GLY A 129 7.97 11.09 7.54
C GLY A 129 8.01 12.36 6.71
N LYS A 130 7.51 13.51 7.23
CA LYS A 130 7.58 14.77 6.52
C LYS A 130 9.02 15.10 6.16
N SER A 131 9.28 15.32 4.88
CA SER A 131 10.58 15.72 4.34
C SER A 131 10.45 16.98 3.49
N PHE A 132 11.55 17.72 3.39
CA PHE A 132 11.68 18.90 2.52
C PHE A 132 12.72 18.62 1.45
N GLY A 133 12.46 19.08 0.24
CA GLY A 133 13.36 18.89 -0.88
C GLY A 133 13.01 19.79 -2.05
N CYS A 134 13.72 19.58 -3.15
CA CYS A 134 13.51 20.29 -4.40
C CYS A 134 13.14 19.32 -5.51
N GLU A 135 12.25 19.73 -6.39
CA GLU A 135 12.04 19.08 -7.69
C GLU A 135 12.99 19.72 -8.70
N ILE A 136 13.66 18.89 -9.48
CA ILE A 136 14.66 19.30 -10.47
C ILE A 136 14.24 18.70 -11.81
N ASP A 137 14.20 19.55 -12.84
CA ASP A 137 13.88 19.15 -14.21
C ASP A 137 15.17 18.97 -15.01
N PHE A 138 15.43 17.74 -15.44
CA PHE A 138 16.53 17.41 -16.34
C PHE A 138 16.03 17.39 -17.77
N LYS A 139 16.65 18.19 -18.63
CA LYS A 139 16.34 18.21 -20.07
C LYS A 139 16.90 16.97 -20.74
N VAL A 140 16.07 16.32 -21.57
CA VAL A 140 16.46 15.17 -22.38
C VAL A 140 16.82 15.65 -23.77
N GLU A 141 18.08 15.50 -24.17
CA GLU A 141 18.55 15.80 -25.52
C GLU A 141 18.21 14.68 -26.50
N GLY A 142 18.05 15.02 -27.77
CA GLY A 142 17.76 14.07 -28.83
C GLY A 142 16.29 14.04 -29.28
N SER A 143 15.94 12.99 -30.03
CA SER A 143 14.62 12.85 -30.70
C SER A 143 13.57 12.11 -29.89
N LEU A 144 13.81 11.86 -28.59
CA LEU A 144 12.86 11.18 -27.73
C LEU A 144 11.62 12.06 -27.45
N PRO A 145 10.42 11.46 -27.31
CA PRO A 145 9.19 12.22 -27.08
C PRO A 145 9.10 12.84 -25.70
N ILE A 146 9.79 12.29 -24.71
CA ILE A 146 9.89 12.86 -23.35
C ILE A 146 11.07 13.82 -23.36
N LYS A 147 10.81 15.10 -23.10
CA LYS A 147 11.81 16.16 -23.15
C LYS A 147 12.37 16.52 -21.78
N GLU A 148 11.71 16.10 -20.72
CA GLU A 148 12.10 16.42 -19.35
C GLU A 148 11.92 15.22 -18.43
N ILE A 149 12.84 15.03 -17.51
CA ILE A 149 12.78 14.05 -16.43
C ILE A 149 12.78 14.81 -15.11
N LYS A 150 11.73 14.66 -14.34
CA LYS A 150 11.59 15.26 -13.03
C LYS A 150 12.16 14.34 -11.95
N CYS A 151 13.03 14.88 -11.13
CA CYS A 151 13.60 14.19 -9.97
C CYS A 151 13.40 15.01 -8.71
N PHE A 152 12.89 14.35 -7.67
CA PHE A 152 12.83 14.94 -6.34
C PHE A 152 14.07 14.55 -5.53
N THR A 153 14.68 15.50 -4.85
CA THR A 153 15.80 15.26 -3.94
C THR A 153 15.64 16.02 -2.63
N THR A 154 15.97 15.38 -1.53
CA THR A 154 16.09 16.02 -0.21
C THR A 154 17.48 16.64 0.01
N ARG A 155 18.40 16.46 -0.92
CA ARG A 155 19.77 16.94 -0.88
C ARG A 155 20.12 17.74 -2.15
N PRO A 156 19.48 18.89 -2.38
CA PRO A 156 19.77 19.73 -3.57
C PRO A 156 21.22 20.27 -3.57
N ASP A 157 21.86 20.36 -2.43
CA ASP A 157 23.26 20.73 -2.25
C ASP A 157 24.24 19.79 -2.99
N THR A 158 23.85 18.53 -3.24
CA THR A 158 24.68 17.54 -3.93
C THR A 158 24.55 17.58 -5.46
N LEU A 159 23.68 18.42 -6.00
CA LEU A 159 23.37 18.45 -7.44
C LEU A 159 24.64 18.69 -8.31
N PHE A 160 25.53 19.54 -7.86
CA PHE A 160 26.78 19.89 -8.61
C PHE A 160 27.79 18.74 -8.66
N GLY A 161 27.62 17.69 -7.86
CA GLY A 161 28.41 16.47 -7.90
C GLY A 161 27.78 15.33 -8.71
N LEU A 162 26.66 15.59 -9.38
CA LEU A 162 25.92 14.59 -10.16
C LEU A 162 26.74 14.16 -11.38
N SER A 163 26.92 12.85 -11.55
CA SER A 163 27.63 12.27 -12.71
C SER A 163 26.69 11.58 -13.68
N PHE A 164 25.54 11.07 -13.22
CA PHE A 164 24.55 10.39 -14.03
C PHE A 164 23.17 10.41 -13.38
N LEU A 165 22.15 10.16 -14.18
CA LEU A 165 20.77 9.98 -13.74
C LEU A 165 20.33 8.55 -14.05
N ALA A 166 19.94 7.80 -13.04
CA ALA A 166 19.40 6.44 -13.20
C ALA A 166 17.87 6.48 -13.31
N LEU A 167 17.33 5.67 -14.24
CA LEU A 167 15.89 5.53 -14.42
C LEU A 167 15.46 4.10 -14.10
N SER A 168 14.26 3.96 -13.54
CA SER A 168 13.63 2.65 -13.38
C SER A 168 13.42 1.98 -14.74
N VAL A 169 13.52 0.66 -14.78
CA VAL A 169 13.16 -0.15 -15.96
C VAL A 169 11.68 0.00 -16.37
N ASP A 170 10.83 0.44 -15.45
CA ASP A 170 9.42 0.71 -15.68
C ASP A 170 9.14 2.17 -16.12
N HIS A 171 10.17 3.02 -16.20
CA HIS A 171 9.99 4.39 -16.64
C HIS A 171 9.54 4.44 -18.12
N PRO A 172 8.62 5.36 -18.52
CA PRO A 172 8.14 5.43 -19.90
C PRO A 172 9.24 5.54 -20.98
N LEU A 173 10.39 6.15 -20.67
CA LEU A 173 11.53 6.21 -21.57
C LEU A 173 12.17 4.84 -21.82
N SER A 174 12.05 3.89 -20.93
CA SER A 174 12.65 2.57 -21.09
C SER A 174 12.10 1.80 -22.28
N LYS A 175 10.86 2.09 -22.69
CA LYS A 175 10.22 1.50 -23.90
C LYS A 175 11.00 1.75 -25.18
N TYR A 176 11.74 2.87 -25.25
CA TYR A 176 12.54 3.22 -26.43
C TYR A 176 13.88 2.48 -26.50
N TYR A 177 14.19 1.68 -25.49
CA TYR A 177 15.39 0.86 -25.40
C TYR A 177 15.08 -0.64 -25.45
N GLU A 178 13.83 -1.04 -25.71
CA GLU A 178 13.42 -2.46 -25.75
C GLU A 178 14.06 -3.26 -26.92
N ASP A 179 14.59 -2.58 -27.93
CA ASP A 179 15.38 -3.23 -29.01
C ASP A 179 16.83 -3.51 -28.59
N ASN A 180 17.28 -2.99 -27.46
CA ASN A 180 18.64 -3.18 -26.97
C ASN A 180 18.75 -4.45 -26.11
N LYS A 181 19.54 -5.42 -26.57
CA LYS A 181 19.74 -6.73 -25.89
C LYS A 181 20.22 -6.57 -24.44
N ASN A 182 21.18 -5.66 -24.20
CA ASN A 182 21.72 -5.43 -22.86
C ASN A 182 20.65 -4.88 -21.92
N PHE A 183 19.77 -4.01 -22.42
CA PHE A 183 18.64 -3.49 -21.65
C PHE A 183 17.64 -4.59 -21.32
N LEU A 184 17.31 -5.49 -22.26
CA LEU A 184 16.40 -6.61 -22.01
C LEU A 184 16.95 -7.59 -20.97
N GLU A 185 18.26 -7.88 -21.01
CA GLU A 185 18.91 -8.69 -19.98
C GLU A 185 18.90 -8.03 -18.61
N PHE A 186 19.15 -6.72 -18.58
CA PHE A 186 19.05 -5.95 -17.32
C PHE A 186 17.62 -5.92 -16.78
N LYS A 187 16.63 -5.66 -17.64
CA LYS A 187 15.21 -5.67 -17.26
C LYS A 187 14.79 -7.00 -16.64
N LYS A 188 15.25 -8.13 -17.19
CA LYS A 188 15.01 -9.48 -16.61
C LYS A 188 15.64 -9.69 -15.24
N LYS A 189 16.75 -9.02 -14.95
CA LYS A 189 17.41 -9.10 -13.63
C LYS A 189 16.74 -8.22 -12.59
N CYS A 190 15.96 -7.22 -13.01
CA CYS A 190 15.22 -6.29 -12.14
C CYS A 190 13.77 -6.75 -11.85
N SER A 191 13.24 -7.69 -12.60
CA SER A 191 11.92 -8.32 -12.43
C SER A 191 12.05 -9.60 -11.62
#